data_cd0f81f1b04e35d7b5952ded302db6b2
#
_entry.id   cd0f81f1b04e35d7b5952ded302db6b2
#
_cell.length_a   1.000
_cell.length_b   1.000
_cell.length_c   1.000
_cell.angle_alpha   90.00
_cell.angle_beta   90.00
_cell.angle_gamma   90.00
#
_symmetry.space_group_name_H-M   'P 1'
#
loop_
_entity.id
_entity.type
_entity.pdbx_description
1 polymer ?
#
loop_
_entity_poly.entity_id
_entity_poly.type
_entity_poly.pdbx_seq_one_letter_code
_entity_poly.pdbx_strand_id
1 'polypeptide(L)'
;MKKRLWVILTLVSVVLLLSGCTEFDQPISGESQGFWNEFIVWPLVSFIKYFADLLGTYAWGIIVVTIIIRLAILPLTLKQIKSSKKMQEIQPKMKELQAKYSSKDAVTQQKYQQEMMALMQSSGVNPLAGCLPILVQMPILIGFYHAISRMNATPEFVLGTFLSIPLAEPSVLLAIIAGLMQFVVLMTGPAMDNPQMKIMMYIMPLMIIGFGMALPAALSLYWVVGNIVSVLQNLAIYKPWNRKTDATTTTGGAK
;
A
#
# COMPACT_ATOMS: atom_id res chain seq x y z
N MET A 1 28.49 10.07 -16.55
CA MET A 1 28.39 10.55 -15.15
C MET A 1 26.98 10.36 -14.57
N LYS A 2 25.90 10.80 -15.22
CA LYS A 2 24.52 10.68 -14.69
C LYS A 2 24.09 9.24 -14.35
N LYS A 3 24.39 8.23 -15.20
CA LYS A 3 24.04 6.82 -14.91
C LYS A 3 24.73 6.25 -13.66
N ARG A 4 26.02 6.59 -13.43
CA ARG A 4 26.74 6.17 -12.22
C ARG A 4 26.18 6.81 -10.95
N LEU A 5 25.79 8.08 -11.03
CA LEU A 5 25.14 8.79 -9.91
C LEU A 5 23.81 8.13 -9.53
N TRP A 6 22.98 7.77 -10.50
CA TRP A 6 21.72 7.06 -10.24
C TRP A 6 21.93 5.66 -9.62
N VAL A 7 22.95 4.92 -10.08
CA VAL A 7 23.30 3.62 -9.48
C VAL A 7 23.80 3.80 -8.03
N ILE A 8 24.61 4.82 -7.76
CA ILE A 8 25.08 5.12 -6.40
C ILE A 8 23.90 5.52 -5.51
N LEU A 9 23.01 6.39 -6.00
CA LEU A 9 21.81 6.80 -5.25
C LEU A 9 20.88 5.61 -4.95
N THR A 10 20.68 4.71 -5.90
CA THR A 10 19.89 3.48 -5.65
C THR A 10 20.58 2.53 -4.68
N LEU A 11 21.90 2.34 -4.78
CA LEU A 11 22.65 1.53 -3.82
C LEU A 11 22.63 2.13 -2.41
N VAL A 12 22.83 3.43 -2.27
CA VAL A 12 22.72 4.13 -0.98
C VAL A 12 21.31 4.02 -0.42
N SER A 13 20.28 4.20 -1.24
CA SER A 13 18.88 4.02 -0.80
C SER A 13 18.59 2.60 -0.35
N VAL A 14 19.10 1.59 -1.04
CA VAL A 14 18.96 0.17 -0.68
C VAL A 14 19.71 -0.13 0.63
N VAL A 15 20.93 0.38 0.80
CA VAL A 15 21.70 0.20 2.04
C VAL A 15 21.02 0.89 3.22
N LEU A 16 20.48 2.10 3.05
CA LEU A 16 19.73 2.83 4.09
C LEU A 16 18.42 2.11 4.45
N LEU A 17 17.75 1.49 3.50
CA LEU A 17 16.56 0.67 3.76
C LEU A 17 16.91 -0.64 4.46
N LEU A 18 18.03 -1.27 4.13
CA LEU A 18 18.48 -2.52 4.73
C LEU A 18 19.05 -2.35 6.14
N SER A 19 19.70 -1.21 6.44
CA SER A 19 20.25 -0.93 7.78
C SER A 19 19.19 -0.78 8.87
N GLY A 20 17.94 -0.45 8.50
CA GLY A 20 16.81 -0.36 9.43
C GLY A 20 16.12 -1.70 9.72
N CYS A 21 16.39 -2.76 8.95
CA CYS A 21 15.63 -4.01 9.02
C CYS A 21 16.05 -4.99 10.13
N THR A 22 17.10 -4.69 10.90
CA THR A 22 17.70 -5.68 11.83
C THR A 22 17.37 -5.46 13.31
N GLU A 23 16.79 -4.32 13.69
CA GLU A 23 16.60 -3.93 15.10
C GLU A 23 15.13 -3.93 15.56
N PHE A 24 14.26 -4.69 14.93
CA PHE A 24 12.82 -4.67 15.21
C PHE A 24 12.43 -5.26 16.58
N ASP A 25 13.30 -6.02 17.23
CA ASP A 25 13.13 -6.67 18.54
C ASP A 25 13.86 -5.93 19.67
N GLN A 26 14.54 -4.82 19.38
CA GLN A 26 15.28 -4.04 20.37
C GLN A 26 14.43 -2.89 20.92
N PRO A 27 14.59 -2.52 22.22
CA PRO A 27 13.94 -1.34 22.79
C PRO A 27 14.22 -0.06 21.99
N ILE A 28 13.28 0.90 22.01
CA ILE A 28 13.40 2.20 21.35
C ILE A 28 13.41 3.33 22.37
N SER A 29 14.32 4.27 22.19
CA SER A 29 14.37 5.52 22.95
C SER A 29 14.79 6.69 22.06
N GLY A 30 14.75 7.91 22.59
CA GLY A 30 15.24 9.10 21.89
C GLY A 30 16.76 9.10 21.62
N GLU A 31 17.50 8.19 22.24
CA GLU A 31 18.96 8.03 22.06
C GLU A 31 19.29 6.95 21.03
N SER A 32 18.28 6.25 20.48
CA SER A 32 18.49 5.22 19.44
C SER A 32 19.08 5.84 18.18
N GLN A 33 20.31 5.42 17.82
CA GLN A 33 21.06 6.02 16.70
C GLN A 33 20.67 5.41 15.35
N GLY A 34 21.00 6.14 14.30
CA GLY A 34 20.82 5.73 12.91
C GLY A 34 19.67 6.46 12.22
N PHE A 35 19.86 6.78 10.94
CA PHE A 35 18.93 7.57 10.15
C PHE A 35 17.48 7.05 10.24
N TRP A 36 17.29 5.73 10.15
CA TRP A 36 15.96 5.13 10.22
C TRP A 36 15.31 5.32 11.59
N ASN A 37 16.07 5.13 12.65
CA ASN A 37 15.61 5.28 14.03
C ASN A 37 15.28 6.75 14.35
N GLU A 38 16.17 7.67 14.03
CA GLU A 38 16.04 9.08 14.37
C GLU A 38 14.95 9.80 13.55
N PHE A 39 14.84 9.49 12.25
CA PHE A 39 13.96 10.24 11.34
C PHE A 39 12.64 9.56 11.03
N ILE A 40 12.48 8.26 11.26
CA ILE A 40 11.26 7.51 10.95
C ILE A 40 10.66 6.87 12.20
N VAL A 41 11.41 5.98 12.87
CA VAL A 41 10.83 5.14 13.94
C VAL A 41 10.54 5.96 15.19
N TRP A 42 11.53 6.70 15.70
CA TRP A 42 11.35 7.50 16.92
C TRP A 42 10.30 8.60 16.80
N PRO A 43 10.26 9.42 15.73
CA PRO A 43 9.15 10.35 15.52
C PRO A 43 7.79 9.66 15.52
N LEU A 44 7.68 8.48 14.85
CA LEU A 44 6.43 7.74 14.79
C LEU A 44 6.00 7.23 16.17
N VAL A 45 6.93 6.66 16.95
CA VAL A 45 6.71 6.26 18.35
C VAL A 45 6.27 7.45 19.20
N SER A 46 6.96 8.58 19.07
CA SER A 46 6.66 9.81 19.83
C SER A 46 5.27 10.35 19.51
N PHE A 47 4.86 10.34 18.23
CA PHE A 47 3.49 10.73 17.85
C PHE A 47 2.45 9.75 18.38
N ILE A 48 2.68 8.43 18.28
CA ILE A 48 1.77 7.43 18.82
C ILE A 48 1.63 7.62 20.35
N LYS A 49 2.75 7.80 21.05
CA LYS A 49 2.75 8.04 22.50
C LYS A 49 2.00 9.32 22.86
N TYR A 50 2.28 10.43 22.18
CA TYR A 50 1.62 11.70 22.42
C TYR A 50 0.08 11.59 22.35
N PHE A 51 -0.44 10.96 21.30
CA PHE A 51 -1.89 10.76 21.18
C PHE A 51 -2.41 9.68 22.11
N ALA A 52 -1.61 8.70 22.50
CA ALA A 52 -2.00 7.72 23.52
C ALA A 52 -2.15 8.36 24.88
N ASP A 53 -1.22 9.23 25.28
CA ASP A 53 -1.27 10.00 26.54
C ASP A 53 -2.49 10.95 26.54
N LEU A 54 -2.79 11.58 25.41
CA LEU A 54 -3.93 12.50 25.28
C LEU A 54 -5.29 11.79 25.30
N LEU A 55 -5.40 10.62 24.68
CA LEU A 55 -6.66 9.90 24.45
C LEU A 55 -6.82 8.67 25.36
N GLY A 56 -5.84 8.41 26.20
CA GLY A 56 -5.86 7.39 27.24
C GLY A 56 -5.42 5.98 26.82
N THR A 57 -5.24 5.68 25.52
CA THR A 57 -4.79 4.37 25.07
C THR A 57 -3.92 4.40 23.81
N TYR A 58 -2.99 3.46 23.67
CA TYR A 58 -2.17 3.30 22.45
C TYR A 58 -3.00 2.95 21.21
N ALA A 59 -4.17 2.31 21.37
CA ALA A 59 -5.09 2.07 20.29
C ALA A 59 -5.49 3.38 19.57
N TRP A 60 -5.91 4.38 20.33
CA TRP A 60 -6.24 5.70 19.79
C TRP A 60 -5.02 6.42 19.22
N GLY A 61 -3.85 6.29 19.84
CA GLY A 61 -2.59 6.78 19.29
C GLY A 61 -2.32 6.24 17.89
N ILE A 62 -2.41 4.92 17.71
CA ILE A 62 -2.22 4.25 16.43
C ILE A 62 -3.27 4.70 15.40
N ILE A 63 -4.55 4.78 15.79
CA ILE A 63 -5.64 5.20 14.91
C ILE A 63 -5.41 6.63 14.40
N VAL A 64 -5.17 7.57 15.30
CA VAL A 64 -4.99 8.99 14.95
C VAL A 64 -3.76 9.19 14.07
N VAL A 65 -2.62 8.61 14.45
CA VAL A 65 -1.37 8.74 13.67
C VAL A 65 -1.54 8.11 12.29
N THR A 66 -2.24 6.97 12.17
CA THR A 66 -2.56 6.36 10.88
C THR A 66 -3.37 7.32 10.00
N ILE A 67 -4.40 7.96 10.56
CA ILE A 67 -5.24 8.92 9.82
C ILE A 67 -4.41 10.13 9.39
N ILE A 68 -3.60 10.70 10.29
CA ILE A 68 -2.73 11.86 9.98
C ILE A 68 -1.79 11.52 8.81
N ILE A 69 -1.12 10.37 8.86
CA ILE A 69 -0.22 9.96 7.77
C ILE A 69 -0.99 9.76 6.47
N ARG A 70 -2.17 9.12 6.50
CA ARG A 70 -3.03 8.96 5.32
C ARG A 70 -3.46 10.30 4.72
N LEU A 71 -3.76 11.30 5.55
CA LEU A 71 -4.07 12.65 5.09
C LEU A 71 -2.83 13.35 4.52
N ALA A 72 -1.67 13.21 5.14
CA ALA A 72 -0.42 13.79 4.65
C ALA A 72 -0.03 13.25 3.26
N ILE A 73 -0.21 11.94 3.01
CA ILE A 73 0.07 11.33 1.70
C ILE A 73 -1.09 11.44 0.71
N LEU A 74 -2.25 11.99 1.10
CA LEU A 74 -3.45 12.08 0.26
C LEU A 74 -3.17 12.73 -1.12
N PRO A 75 -2.46 13.89 -1.23
CA PRO A 75 -2.19 14.48 -2.54
C PRO A 75 -1.39 13.55 -3.47
N LEU A 76 -0.49 12.75 -2.92
CA LEU A 76 0.26 11.75 -3.67
C LEU A 76 -0.64 10.60 -4.10
N THR A 77 -1.49 10.10 -3.20
CA THR A 77 -2.48 9.04 -3.48
C THR A 77 -3.47 9.49 -4.57
N LEU A 78 -3.92 10.74 -4.55
CA LEU A 78 -4.79 11.28 -5.60
C LEU A 78 -4.12 11.29 -6.99
N LYS A 79 -2.83 11.62 -7.06
CA LYS A 79 -2.05 11.52 -8.32
C LYS A 79 -1.93 10.07 -8.80
N GLN A 80 -1.69 9.13 -7.89
CA GLN A 80 -1.65 7.69 -8.19
C GLN A 80 -2.98 7.19 -8.75
N ILE A 81 -4.09 7.55 -8.11
CA ILE A 81 -5.44 7.17 -8.54
C ILE A 81 -5.76 7.72 -9.94
N LYS A 82 -5.41 8.99 -10.22
CA LYS A 82 -5.57 9.57 -11.57
C LYS A 82 -4.77 8.80 -12.62
N SER A 83 -3.56 8.39 -12.31
CA SER A 83 -2.73 7.58 -13.21
C SER A 83 -3.30 6.17 -13.43
N SER A 84 -3.82 5.54 -12.37
CA SER A 84 -4.51 4.25 -12.46
C SER A 84 -5.77 4.31 -13.32
N LYS A 85 -6.54 5.42 -13.28
CA LYS A 85 -7.68 5.63 -14.18
C LYS A 85 -7.26 5.68 -15.63
N LYS A 86 -6.21 6.44 -15.98
CA LYS A 86 -5.67 6.47 -17.34
C LYS A 86 -5.21 5.09 -17.83
N MET A 87 -4.60 4.29 -16.92
CA MET A 87 -4.23 2.91 -17.24
C MET A 87 -5.46 2.06 -17.58
N GLN A 88 -6.60 2.26 -16.89
CA GLN A 88 -7.84 1.56 -17.20
C GLN A 88 -8.39 1.95 -18.58
N GLU A 89 -8.32 3.21 -18.98
CA GLU A 89 -8.79 3.70 -20.28
C GLU A 89 -8.08 3.03 -21.45
N ILE A 90 -6.78 2.69 -21.30
CA ILE A 90 -6.01 2.00 -22.34
C ILE A 90 -6.09 0.47 -22.27
N GLN A 91 -6.74 -0.08 -21.23
CA GLN A 91 -6.82 -1.52 -21.01
C GLN A 91 -7.42 -2.31 -22.19
N PRO A 92 -8.50 -1.86 -22.89
CA PRO A 92 -9.01 -2.54 -24.06
C PRO A 92 -7.94 -2.63 -25.18
N LYS A 93 -7.20 -1.56 -25.46
CA LYS A 93 -6.10 -1.56 -26.44
C LYS A 93 -4.96 -2.47 -26.05
N MET A 94 -4.67 -2.58 -24.74
CA MET A 94 -3.67 -3.53 -24.24
C MET A 94 -4.11 -4.99 -24.47
N LYS A 95 -5.41 -5.31 -24.31
CA LYS A 95 -5.96 -6.63 -24.60
C LYS A 95 -5.92 -6.95 -26.09
N GLU A 96 -6.20 -5.99 -26.96
CA GLU A 96 -6.07 -6.15 -28.42
C GLU A 96 -4.61 -6.44 -28.83
N LEU A 97 -3.64 -5.71 -28.25
CA LEU A 97 -2.23 -5.98 -28.46
C LEU A 97 -1.82 -7.39 -27.99
N GLN A 98 -2.31 -7.80 -26.82
CA GLN A 98 -2.04 -9.14 -26.29
C GLN A 98 -2.62 -10.24 -27.19
N ALA A 99 -3.81 -10.03 -27.75
CA ALA A 99 -4.43 -10.96 -28.69
C ALA A 99 -3.67 -11.00 -30.03
N LYS A 100 -3.23 -9.83 -30.54
CA LYS A 100 -2.44 -9.69 -31.77
C LYS A 100 -1.09 -10.43 -31.69
N TYR A 101 -0.44 -10.38 -30.51
CA TYR A 101 0.87 -10.96 -30.26
C TYR A 101 0.79 -12.17 -29.31
N SER A 102 -0.11 -13.12 -29.61
CA SER A 102 -0.36 -14.29 -28.75
C SER A 102 0.73 -15.38 -28.82
N SER A 103 1.59 -15.37 -29.85
CA SER A 103 2.69 -16.32 -29.96
C SER A 103 3.75 -16.12 -28.86
N LYS A 104 4.32 -17.24 -28.38
CA LYS A 104 5.31 -17.24 -27.30
C LYS A 104 6.77 -17.17 -27.82
N ASP A 105 6.98 -17.03 -29.13
CA ASP A 105 8.31 -16.87 -29.68
C ASP A 105 8.96 -15.53 -29.28
N ALA A 106 10.29 -15.51 -29.16
CA ALA A 106 11.04 -14.37 -28.66
C ALA A 106 10.85 -13.09 -29.49
N VAL A 107 10.70 -13.23 -30.82
CA VAL A 107 10.55 -12.09 -31.75
C VAL A 107 9.19 -11.45 -31.58
N THR A 108 8.11 -12.25 -31.48
CA THR A 108 6.74 -11.76 -31.24
C THR A 108 6.62 -11.11 -29.87
N GLN A 109 7.23 -11.70 -28.83
CA GLN A 109 7.23 -11.10 -27.48
C GLN A 109 7.99 -9.78 -27.43
N GLN A 110 9.10 -9.66 -28.17
CA GLN A 110 9.83 -8.39 -28.26
C GLN A 110 8.99 -7.29 -28.95
N LYS A 111 8.30 -7.62 -30.04
CA LYS A 111 7.38 -6.69 -30.72
C LYS A 111 6.21 -6.27 -29.81
N TYR A 112 5.63 -7.24 -29.08
CA TYR A 112 4.58 -6.96 -28.10
C TYR A 112 5.04 -5.94 -27.05
N GLN A 113 6.22 -6.13 -26.46
CA GLN A 113 6.79 -5.20 -25.48
C GLN A 113 7.03 -3.81 -26.08
N GLN A 114 7.52 -3.72 -27.32
CA GLN A 114 7.75 -2.44 -27.99
C GLN A 114 6.42 -1.70 -28.26
N GLU A 115 5.41 -2.37 -28.83
CA GLU A 115 4.11 -1.76 -29.09
C GLU A 115 3.36 -1.40 -27.80
N MET A 116 3.49 -2.23 -26.75
CA MET A 116 2.94 -1.93 -25.44
C MET A 116 3.56 -0.67 -24.84
N MET A 117 4.89 -0.53 -24.91
CA MET A 117 5.58 0.67 -24.44
C MET A 117 5.18 1.91 -25.25
N ALA A 118 5.07 1.79 -26.57
CA ALA A 118 4.62 2.87 -27.46
C ALA A 118 3.17 3.28 -27.14
N LEU A 119 2.28 2.32 -26.90
CA LEU A 119 0.90 2.59 -26.48
C LEU A 119 0.85 3.38 -25.16
N MET A 120 1.62 2.96 -24.16
CA MET A 120 1.67 3.66 -22.87
C MET A 120 2.21 5.09 -23.03
N GLN A 121 3.30 5.27 -23.79
CA GLN A 121 3.89 6.58 -24.04
C GLN A 121 2.95 7.51 -24.81
N SER A 122 2.32 7.03 -25.90
CA SER A 122 1.37 7.84 -26.68
C SER A 122 0.10 8.21 -25.92
N SER A 123 -0.30 7.38 -24.95
CA SER A 123 -1.43 7.64 -24.05
C SER A 123 -1.06 8.50 -22.83
N GLY A 124 0.20 8.91 -22.68
CA GLY A 124 0.68 9.67 -21.53
C GLY A 124 0.58 8.90 -20.20
N VAL A 125 0.64 7.57 -20.26
CA VAL A 125 0.59 6.67 -19.09
C VAL A 125 1.99 6.24 -18.71
N ASN A 126 2.38 6.49 -17.46
CA ASN A 126 3.65 6.01 -16.94
C ASN A 126 3.52 4.54 -16.48
N PRO A 127 4.27 3.59 -17.04
CA PRO A 127 4.23 2.18 -16.63
C PRO A 127 4.58 1.97 -15.14
N LEU A 128 5.40 2.84 -14.55
CA LEU A 128 5.77 2.79 -13.14
C LEU A 128 4.63 3.24 -12.20
N ALA A 129 3.59 3.86 -12.74
CA ALA A 129 2.47 4.34 -11.91
C ALA A 129 1.67 3.20 -11.27
N GLY A 130 1.70 2.00 -11.85
CA GLY A 130 1.05 0.81 -11.29
C GLY A 130 1.71 0.28 -10.03
N CYS A 131 3.03 0.41 -9.88
CA CYS A 131 3.79 -0.03 -8.71
C CYS A 131 4.04 1.09 -7.68
N LEU A 132 3.75 2.34 -8.03
CA LEU A 132 3.97 3.50 -7.16
C LEU A 132 3.24 3.39 -5.80
N PRO A 133 2.01 2.84 -5.70
CA PRO A 133 1.37 2.62 -4.39
C PRO A 133 2.21 1.75 -3.46
N ILE A 134 2.83 0.70 -3.96
CA ILE A 134 3.68 -0.20 -3.17
C ILE A 134 4.93 0.54 -2.70
N LEU A 135 5.57 1.32 -3.57
CA LEU A 135 6.78 2.08 -3.23
C LEU A 135 6.53 3.12 -2.14
N VAL A 136 5.36 3.73 -2.11
CA VAL A 136 4.97 4.69 -1.05
C VAL A 136 4.56 3.95 0.23
N GLN A 137 3.85 2.83 0.09
CA GLN A 137 3.31 2.08 1.23
C GLN A 137 4.41 1.35 2.01
N MET A 138 5.43 0.80 1.33
CA MET A 138 6.46 -0.02 1.98
C MET A 138 7.24 0.73 3.08
N PRO A 139 7.78 1.94 2.88
CA PRO A 139 8.44 2.68 3.95
C PRO A 139 7.52 2.94 5.16
N ILE A 140 6.25 3.26 4.90
CA ILE A 140 5.25 3.52 5.95
C ILE A 140 4.98 2.24 6.73
N LEU A 141 4.75 1.12 6.04
CA LEU A 141 4.50 -0.17 6.66
C LEU A 141 5.69 -0.64 7.51
N ILE A 142 6.91 -0.53 6.97
CA ILE A 142 8.13 -0.90 7.67
C ILE A 142 8.32 0.02 8.90
N GLY A 143 8.08 1.33 8.76
CA GLY A 143 8.16 2.27 9.86
C GLY A 143 7.17 1.94 10.99
N PHE A 144 5.90 1.65 10.66
CA PHE A 144 4.91 1.21 11.65
C PHE A 144 5.28 -0.13 12.30
N TYR A 145 5.75 -1.09 11.51
CA TYR A 145 6.19 -2.37 12.03
C TYR A 145 7.32 -2.20 13.07
N HIS A 146 8.35 -1.42 12.71
CA HIS A 146 9.46 -1.13 13.64
C HIS A 146 8.97 -0.36 14.88
N ALA A 147 8.13 0.67 14.70
CA ALA A 147 7.60 1.43 15.81
C ALA A 147 6.84 0.52 16.80
N ILE A 148 5.89 -0.27 16.31
CA ILE A 148 5.06 -1.15 17.12
C ILE A 148 5.89 -2.27 17.76
N SER A 149 6.75 -2.96 17.00
CA SER A 149 7.57 -4.05 17.52
C SER A 149 8.55 -3.58 18.58
N ARG A 150 9.21 -2.44 18.36
CA ARG A 150 10.15 -1.87 19.32
C ARG A 150 9.48 -1.26 20.54
N MET A 151 8.30 -0.64 20.40
CA MET A 151 7.47 -0.26 21.55
C MET A 151 7.12 -1.50 22.38
N ASN A 152 6.74 -2.59 21.74
CA ASN A 152 6.43 -3.85 22.42
C ASN A 152 7.65 -4.46 23.12
N ALA A 153 8.85 -4.25 22.60
CA ALA A 153 10.12 -4.66 23.20
C ALA A 153 10.60 -3.71 24.32
N THR A 154 10.01 -2.52 24.45
CA THR A 154 10.40 -1.50 25.43
C THR A 154 9.48 -1.58 26.65
N PRO A 155 9.98 -1.91 27.87
CA PRO A 155 9.13 -2.12 29.05
C PRO A 155 8.25 -0.92 29.46
N GLU A 156 8.64 0.28 29.05
CA GLU A 156 7.91 1.51 29.35
C GLU A 156 6.60 1.66 28.54
N PHE A 157 6.49 0.96 27.41
CA PHE A 157 5.31 1.01 26.55
C PHE A 157 4.40 -0.19 26.80
N VAL A 158 3.37 0.00 27.60
CA VAL A 158 2.31 -0.99 27.77
C VAL A 158 1.22 -0.72 26.74
N LEU A 159 1.24 -1.42 25.60
CA LEU A 159 0.33 -1.17 24.46
C LEU A 159 -1.16 -1.36 24.81
N GLY A 160 -1.46 -2.12 25.87
CA GLY A 160 -2.83 -2.33 26.37
C GLY A 160 -3.71 -3.11 25.39
N THR A 161 -5.02 -2.82 25.43
CA THR A 161 -6.02 -3.52 24.62
C THR A 161 -6.83 -2.57 23.75
N PHE A 162 -7.36 -3.09 22.65
CA PHE A 162 -8.41 -2.47 21.84
C PHE A 162 -9.61 -3.40 21.77
N LEU A 163 -10.78 -2.97 22.28
CA LEU A 163 -12.00 -3.80 22.39
C LEU A 163 -11.71 -5.18 23.00
N SER A 164 -10.97 -5.20 24.11
CA SER A 164 -10.52 -6.40 24.83
C SER A 164 -9.48 -7.25 24.09
N ILE A 165 -8.98 -6.84 22.94
CA ILE A 165 -7.94 -7.53 22.18
C ILE A 165 -6.57 -6.98 22.59
N PRO A 166 -5.62 -7.78 23.12
CA PRO A 166 -4.27 -7.34 23.42
C PRO A 166 -3.57 -6.83 22.15
N LEU A 167 -3.03 -5.60 22.19
CA LEU A 167 -2.36 -5.01 21.04
C LEU A 167 -0.93 -5.53 20.83
N ALA A 168 -0.29 -5.99 21.90
CA ALA A 168 1.07 -6.52 21.90
C ALA A 168 1.18 -7.90 21.24
N GLU A 169 0.10 -8.67 21.23
CA GLU A 169 0.04 -10.05 20.75
C GLU A 169 -0.68 -10.15 19.41
N PRO A 170 -0.46 -11.20 18.60
CA PRO A 170 -1.24 -11.44 17.39
C PRO A 170 -2.72 -11.68 17.68
N SER A 171 -3.61 -11.20 16.83
CA SER A 171 -5.05 -11.43 16.92
C SER A 171 -5.61 -11.94 15.61
N VAL A 172 -6.09 -13.19 15.63
CA VAL A 172 -6.73 -13.82 14.46
C VAL A 172 -7.95 -13.00 14.00
N LEU A 173 -8.73 -12.47 14.94
CA LEU A 173 -9.92 -11.67 14.63
C LEU A 173 -9.56 -10.39 13.86
N LEU A 174 -8.59 -9.61 14.37
CA LEU A 174 -8.15 -8.38 13.71
C LEU A 174 -7.42 -8.67 12.39
N ALA A 175 -6.68 -9.76 12.29
CA ALA A 175 -6.04 -10.20 11.06
C ALA A 175 -7.08 -10.50 9.95
N ILE A 176 -8.14 -11.23 10.28
CA ILE A 176 -9.24 -11.53 9.35
C ILE A 176 -9.94 -10.23 8.93
N ILE A 177 -10.27 -9.35 9.88
CA ILE A 177 -10.90 -8.05 9.59
C ILE A 177 -10.01 -7.23 8.66
N ALA A 178 -8.70 -7.16 8.91
CA ALA A 178 -7.75 -6.43 8.07
C ALA A 178 -7.73 -6.97 6.63
N GLY A 179 -7.70 -8.30 6.46
CA GLY A 179 -7.76 -8.94 5.15
C GLY A 179 -9.07 -8.72 4.42
N LEU A 180 -10.20 -8.82 5.12
CA LEU A 180 -11.52 -8.52 4.54
C LEU A 180 -11.63 -7.06 4.11
N MET A 181 -11.15 -6.13 4.94
CA MET A 181 -11.11 -4.70 4.59
C MET A 181 -10.19 -4.45 3.39
N GLN A 182 -9.07 -5.16 3.29
CA GLN A 182 -8.20 -5.10 2.10
C GLN A 182 -8.93 -5.57 0.84
N PHE A 183 -9.71 -6.64 0.94
CA PHE A 183 -10.55 -7.11 -0.17
C PHE A 183 -11.57 -6.04 -0.60
N VAL A 184 -12.22 -5.37 0.36
CA VAL A 184 -13.14 -4.24 0.08
C VAL A 184 -12.41 -3.07 -0.61
N VAL A 185 -11.18 -2.75 -0.19
CA VAL A 185 -10.34 -1.72 -0.87
C VAL A 185 -10.15 -2.08 -2.34
N LEU A 186 -9.84 -3.34 -2.64
CA LEU A 186 -9.63 -3.80 -4.02
C LEU A 186 -10.92 -3.81 -4.84
N MET A 187 -12.05 -4.16 -4.24
CA MET A 187 -13.37 -4.11 -4.91
C MET A 187 -13.84 -2.68 -5.21
N THR A 188 -13.54 -1.74 -4.32
CA THR A 188 -13.92 -0.32 -4.50
C THR A 188 -12.92 0.45 -5.36
N GLY A 189 -11.73 -0.10 -5.55
CA GLY A 189 -10.64 0.47 -6.36
C GLY A 189 -10.89 0.36 -7.87
N PRO A 190 -9.86 0.55 -8.69
CA PRO A 190 -9.94 0.45 -10.14
C PRO A 190 -10.35 -0.95 -10.59
N ALA A 191 -11.12 -1.06 -11.69
CA ALA A 191 -11.50 -2.35 -12.25
C ALA A 191 -10.26 -3.14 -12.69
N MET A 192 -10.18 -4.41 -12.28
CA MET A 192 -9.08 -5.31 -12.59
C MET A 192 -9.55 -6.38 -13.58
N ASP A 193 -9.59 -6.05 -14.87
CA ASP A 193 -10.04 -6.99 -15.91
C ASP A 193 -8.94 -7.93 -16.40
N ASN A 194 -7.67 -7.65 -16.07
CA ASN A 194 -6.56 -8.51 -16.43
C ASN A 194 -6.50 -9.72 -15.48
N PRO A 195 -6.38 -10.97 -15.99
CA PRO A 195 -6.28 -12.18 -15.15
C PRO A 195 -5.17 -12.13 -14.10
N GLN A 196 -4.00 -11.57 -14.44
CA GLN A 196 -2.89 -11.42 -13.49
C GLN A 196 -3.25 -10.49 -12.33
N MET A 197 -3.97 -9.40 -12.60
CA MET A 197 -4.42 -8.48 -11.54
C MET A 197 -5.53 -9.10 -10.69
N LYS A 198 -6.39 -9.98 -11.26
CA LYS A 198 -7.38 -10.74 -10.49
C LYS A 198 -6.74 -11.68 -9.48
N ILE A 199 -5.65 -12.36 -9.85
CA ILE A 199 -4.90 -13.21 -8.92
C ILE A 199 -4.40 -12.38 -7.73
N MET A 200 -3.87 -11.18 -7.98
CA MET A 200 -3.39 -10.27 -6.94
C MET A 200 -4.52 -9.82 -5.98
N MET A 201 -5.75 -9.71 -6.50
CA MET A 201 -6.95 -9.39 -5.70
C MET A 201 -7.25 -10.44 -4.63
N TYR A 202 -6.90 -11.70 -4.84
CA TYR A 202 -7.11 -12.76 -3.86
C TYR A 202 -5.88 -13.01 -2.99
N ILE A 203 -4.68 -12.94 -3.56
CA ILE A 203 -3.44 -13.19 -2.83
C ILE A 203 -3.18 -12.12 -1.77
N MET A 204 -3.43 -10.84 -2.08
CA MET A 204 -3.09 -9.74 -1.19
C MET A 204 -3.87 -9.75 0.14
N PRO A 205 -5.20 -9.95 0.17
CA PRO A 205 -5.93 -10.12 1.42
C PRO A 205 -5.46 -11.33 2.25
N LEU A 206 -5.21 -12.46 1.60
CA LEU A 206 -4.71 -13.67 2.26
C LEU A 206 -3.32 -13.43 2.89
N MET A 207 -2.45 -12.70 2.20
CA MET A 207 -1.14 -12.33 2.70
C MET A 207 -1.25 -11.42 3.94
N ILE A 208 -2.19 -10.46 3.94
CA ILE A 208 -2.44 -9.60 5.11
C ILE A 208 -2.98 -10.40 6.29
N ILE A 209 -3.86 -11.36 6.06
CA ILE A 209 -4.32 -12.28 7.11
C ILE A 209 -3.13 -13.05 7.69
N GLY A 210 -2.30 -13.65 6.83
CA GLY A 210 -1.11 -14.40 7.26
C GLY A 210 -0.15 -13.56 8.09
N PHE A 211 0.19 -12.36 7.65
CA PHE A 211 1.01 -11.44 8.42
C PHE A 211 0.35 -10.99 9.72
N GLY A 212 -0.95 -10.69 9.69
CA GLY A 212 -1.68 -10.28 10.89
C GLY A 212 -1.78 -11.38 11.96
N MET A 213 -1.73 -12.65 11.56
CA MET A 213 -1.65 -13.80 12.49
C MET A 213 -0.26 -13.99 13.10
N ALA A 214 0.79 -13.45 12.49
CA ALA A 214 2.17 -13.58 12.95
C ALA A 214 2.69 -12.33 13.68
N LEU A 215 2.06 -11.19 13.47
CA LEU A 215 2.51 -9.88 13.95
C LEU A 215 1.56 -9.31 15.02
N PRO A 216 2.02 -8.38 15.89
CA PRO A 216 1.19 -7.77 16.92
C PRO A 216 -0.13 -7.19 16.36
N ALA A 217 -1.23 -7.35 17.12
CA ALA A 217 -2.57 -6.87 16.74
C ALA A 217 -2.61 -5.36 16.48
N ALA A 218 -1.72 -4.59 17.09
CA ALA A 218 -1.52 -3.17 16.81
C ALA A 218 -1.24 -2.89 15.34
N LEU A 219 -0.51 -3.76 14.63
CA LEU A 219 -0.26 -3.63 13.19
C LEU A 219 -1.50 -3.99 12.36
N SER A 220 -2.26 -4.99 12.79
CA SER A 220 -3.56 -5.31 12.17
C SER A 220 -4.54 -4.16 12.32
N LEU A 221 -4.55 -3.47 13.48
CA LEU A 221 -5.35 -2.26 13.70
C LEU A 221 -4.93 -1.13 12.74
N TYR A 222 -3.63 -0.89 12.56
CA TYR A 222 -3.12 0.04 11.55
C TYR A 222 -3.64 -0.30 10.14
N TRP A 223 -3.64 -1.58 9.73
CA TRP A 223 -4.17 -1.99 8.43
C TRP A 223 -5.67 -1.75 8.31
N VAL A 224 -6.45 -2.10 9.33
CA VAL A 224 -7.92 -1.88 9.35
C VAL A 224 -8.23 -0.39 9.16
N VAL A 225 -7.62 0.49 9.95
CA VAL A 225 -7.83 1.94 9.86
C VAL A 225 -7.37 2.49 8.51
N GLY A 226 -6.19 2.09 8.05
CA GLY A 226 -5.67 2.48 6.75
C GLY A 226 -6.55 2.04 5.59
N ASN A 227 -7.14 0.85 5.67
CA ASN A 227 -8.07 0.33 4.68
C ASN A 227 -9.41 1.06 4.70
N ILE A 228 -9.95 1.42 5.87
CA ILE A 228 -11.16 2.26 5.99
C ILE A 228 -10.95 3.58 5.25
N VAL A 229 -9.85 4.27 5.50
CA VAL A 229 -9.53 5.52 4.79
C VAL A 229 -9.42 5.29 3.29
N SER A 230 -8.78 4.20 2.86
CA SER A 230 -8.63 3.86 1.43
C SER A 230 -9.98 3.55 0.77
N VAL A 231 -10.90 2.85 1.44
CA VAL A 231 -12.28 2.61 0.95
C VAL A 231 -13.01 3.93 0.76
N LEU A 232 -12.97 4.82 1.76
CA LEU A 232 -13.60 6.14 1.66
C LEU A 232 -13.05 6.95 0.49
N GLN A 233 -11.73 6.95 0.30
CA GLN A 233 -11.08 7.60 -0.85
C GLN A 233 -11.53 6.99 -2.18
N ASN A 234 -11.58 5.66 -2.28
CA ASN A 234 -12.03 4.97 -3.47
C ASN A 234 -13.49 5.27 -3.80
N LEU A 235 -14.38 5.25 -2.81
CA LEU A 235 -15.79 5.58 -2.98
C LEU A 235 -15.98 7.03 -3.47
N ALA A 236 -15.24 7.97 -2.91
CA ALA A 236 -15.30 9.37 -3.31
C ALA A 236 -14.81 9.60 -4.75
N ILE A 237 -13.80 8.86 -5.22
CA ILE A 237 -13.10 9.12 -6.47
C ILE A 237 -13.61 8.26 -7.63
N TYR A 238 -13.79 6.94 -7.39
CA TYR A 238 -14.20 6.01 -8.45
C TYR A 238 -15.71 5.94 -8.65
N LYS A 239 -16.51 6.34 -7.64
CA LYS A 239 -17.99 6.31 -7.68
C LYS A 239 -18.49 4.99 -8.30
N PRO A 240 -18.22 3.83 -7.69
CA PRO A 240 -18.48 2.52 -8.28
C PRO A 240 -19.93 2.28 -8.65
N TRP A 241 -20.88 3.03 -8.05
CA TRP A 241 -22.32 3.00 -8.39
C TRP A 241 -22.64 3.58 -9.76
N ASN A 242 -21.79 4.44 -10.36
CA ASN A 242 -21.99 5.01 -11.70
C ASN A 242 -21.45 4.12 -12.83
N ARG A 243 -20.73 3.04 -12.52
CA ARG A 243 -20.11 2.16 -13.54
C ARG A 243 -21.13 1.42 -14.43
N LYS A 244 -22.37 1.22 -13.96
CA LYS A 244 -23.42 0.54 -14.74
C LYS A 244 -23.98 1.40 -15.88
N THR A 245 -23.86 2.71 -15.82
CA THR A 245 -24.39 3.63 -16.84
C THR A 245 -23.51 3.71 -18.07
N ASP A 246 -22.20 3.54 -17.94
CA ASP A 246 -21.27 3.68 -19.08
C ASP A 246 -21.21 2.40 -19.95
N ALA A 247 -21.54 1.23 -19.39
CA ALA A 247 -21.57 -0.04 -20.14
C ALA A 247 -22.80 -0.17 -21.06
N THR A 248 -23.88 0.56 -20.78
CA THR A 248 -25.13 0.52 -21.58
C THR A 248 -25.12 1.52 -22.70
N THR A 249 -24.27 2.55 -22.66
CA THR A 249 -24.20 3.58 -23.71
C THR A 249 -23.31 3.17 -24.90
N THR A 250 -22.43 2.18 -24.74
CA THR A 250 -21.54 1.70 -25.81
C THR A 250 -22.14 0.60 -26.71
N THR A 251 -23.29 0.03 -26.34
CA THR A 251 -23.98 -1.01 -27.15
C THR A 251 -25.17 -0.49 -27.98
N GLY A 252 -25.43 0.81 -27.96
CA GLY A 252 -26.60 1.42 -28.65
C GLY A 252 -26.31 2.16 -29.95
N GLY A 253 -25.15 1.95 -30.58
CA GLY A 253 -24.75 2.69 -31.81
C GLY A 253 -24.31 1.79 -32.95
N ALA A 254 -25.11 0.78 -33.32
CA ALA A 254 -24.96 0.08 -34.61
C ALA A 254 -26.35 -0.26 -35.13
N LYS A 255 -26.90 0.65 -35.92
CA LYS A 255 -27.91 0.40 -36.94
C LYS A 255 -27.46 1.08 -38.21
#